data_59a84fe7bf2a7164d38a289d72ad231a
#
_entry.id   59a84fe7bf2a7164d38a289d72ad231a
#
_cell.length_a   1.000
_cell.length_b   1.000
_cell.length_c   1.000
_cell.angle_alpha   90.00
_cell.angle_beta   90.00
_cell.angle_gamma   90.00
#
_symmetry.space_group_name_H-M   'P 1'
#
loop_
_entity.id
_entity.type
_entity.pdbx_description
1 polymer ?
#
loop_
_entity_poly.entity_id
_entity_poly.type
_entity_poly.pdbx_seq_one_letter_code
_entity_poly.pdbx_strand_id
1 'polypeptide(L)'
;MSYLVTLFKDILYVSKVTGTQNKKILIFTSIVFSQLSVLIDVFLIGLFAFLIANQQTNIEIVDNIASFFGDNRILILPIVLLRFITLFSQSYILRRIEFTVTNNLKEFILKHIFEKRTFSVSESYFYTNELSGHIGYFYSNFSSFINNVLNVTVYCLYLVNSNLDVLLIFGFGLVVLLFPLKKIISKTRDYVDRSFYVLKDSMSEIERVIENLFLIKILKKEEDEIEKFSNSLKILKSH
;
A
#
# COMPACT_ATOMS: atom_id res chain seq x y z
N MET A 1 -18.00 -2.69 16.24
CA MET A 1 -17.65 -4.11 15.97
C MET A 1 -18.24 -4.62 14.65
N SER A 2 -19.42 -4.19 14.21
CA SER A 2 -20.05 -4.62 12.93
C SER A 2 -19.24 -4.20 11.67
N TYR A 3 -18.67 -2.99 11.65
CA TYR A 3 -17.93 -2.47 10.49
C TYR A 3 -16.69 -3.29 10.12
N LEU A 4 -15.89 -3.69 11.12
CA LEU A 4 -14.70 -4.53 10.87
C LEU A 4 -15.07 -5.92 10.33
N VAL A 5 -16.17 -6.49 10.81
CA VAL A 5 -16.67 -7.79 10.34
C VAL A 5 -17.16 -7.70 8.89
N THR A 6 -17.84 -6.61 8.54
CA THR A 6 -18.30 -6.37 7.16
C THR A 6 -17.11 -6.19 6.21
N LEU A 7 -16.16 -5.34 6.59
CA LEU A 7 -14.93 -5.10 5.82
C LEU A 7 -14.14 -6.40 5.59
N PHE A 8 -14.06 -7.26 6.61
CA PHE A 8 -13.38 -8.54 6.47
C PHE A 8 -14.11 -9.51 5.51
N LYS A 9 -15.45 -9.51 5.54
CA LYS A 9 -16.26 -10.27 4.58
C LYS A 9 -16.09 -9.77 3.15
N ASP A 10 -16.05 -8.45 2.95
CA ASP A 10 -15.86 -7.83 1.64
C ASP A 10 -14.47 -8.15 1.08
N ILE A 11 -13.43 -8.07 1.90
CA ILE A 11 -12.07 -8.48 1.53
C ILE A 11 -12.03 -9.96 1.12
N LEU A 12 -12.69 -10.84 1.86
CA LEU A 12 -12.75 -12.27 1.54
C LEU A 12 -13.52 -12.53 0.24
N TYR A 13 -14.62 -11.80 0.02
CA TYR A 13 -15.39 -11.90 -1.21
C TYR A 13 -14.59 -11.47 -2.43
N VAL A 14 -13.98 -10.29 -2.36
CA VAL A 14 -13.09 -9.78 -3.44
C VAL A 14 -11.90 -10.71 -3.65
N SER A 15 -11.31 -11.25 -2.59
CA SER A 15 -10.23 -12.24 -2.68
C SER A 15 -10.65 -13.52 -3.41
N LYS A 16 -11.90 -13.96 -3.24
CA LYS A 16 -12.45 -15.11 -3.96
C LYS A 16 -12.66 -14.78 -5.45
N VAL A 17 -13.27 -13.63 -5.75
CA VAL A 17 -13.55 -13.17 -7.11
C VAL A 17 -12.28 -12.94 -7.91
N THR A 18 -11.25 -12.34 -7.31
CA THR A 18 -9.96 -12.06 -7.95
C THR A 18 -9.02 -13.26 -8.01
N GLY A 19 -9.43 -14.41 -7.46
CA GLY A 19 -8.59 -15.61 -7.40
C GLY A 19 -7.36 -15.46 -6.48
N THR A 20 -7.30 -14.41 -5.67
CA THR A 20 -6.17 -14.14 -4.76
C THR A 20 -6.07 -15.21 -3.67
N GLN A 21 -7.18 -15.89 -3.34
CA GLN A 21 -7.17 -17.03 -2.42
C GLN A 21 -6.21 -18.15 -2.86
N ASN A 22 -6.04 -18.33 -4.17
CA ASN A 22 -5.14 -19.34 -4.72
C ASN A 22 -3.67 -18.89 -4.71
N LYS A 23 -3.40 -17.63 -4.35
CA LYS A 23 -2.06 -17.02 -4.33
C LYS A 23 -1.56 -16.71 -2.92
N LYS A 24 -2.03 -17.45 -1.92
CA LYS A 24 -1.54 -17.37 -0.52
C LYS A 24 -0.01 -17.47 -0.43
N ILE A 25 0.60 -18.21 -1.34
CA ILE A 25 2.06 -18.37 -1.44
C ILE A 25 2.73 -17.01 -1.68
N LEU A 26 2.19 -16.14 -2.54
CA LEU A 26 2.78 -14.81 -2.79
C LEU A 26 2.75 -13.92 -1.55
N ILE A 27 1.63 -13.93 -0.81
CA ILE A 27 1.50 -13.15 0.44
C ILE A 27 2.48 -13.71 1.48
N PHE A 28 2.51 -15.02 1.65
CA PHE A 28 3.45 -15.67 2.56
C PHE A 28 4.92 -15.38 2.19
N THR A 29 5.27 -15.45 0.91
CA THR A 29 6.62 -15.13 0.42
C THR A 29 6.96 -13.66 0.69
N SER A 30 6.02 -12.73 0.54
CA SER A 30 6.21 -11.32 0.90
C SER A 30 6.51 -11.15 2.38
N ILE A 31 5.81 -11.88 3.26
CA ILE A 31 6.06 -11.87 4.71
C ILE A 31 7.46 -12.41 5.01
N VAL A 32 7.85 -13.54 4.40
CA VAL A 32 9.18 -14.14 4.62
C VAL A 32 10.29 -13.17 4.23
N PHE A 33 10.22 -12.53 3.05
CA PHE A 33 11.23 -11.55 2.64
C PHE A 33 11.24 -10.31 3.54
N SER A 34 10.06 -9.87 4.01
CA SER A 34 9.96 -8.76 4.95
C SER A 34 10.64 -9.09 6.28
N GLN A 35 10.37 -10.28 6.85
CA GLN A 35 10.99 -10.69 8.12
C GLN A 35 12.48 -10.93 7.98
N LEU A 36 12.92 -11.49 6.86
CA LEU A 36 14.34 -11.66 6.57
C LEU A 36 15.06 -10.29 6.52
N SER A 37 14.45 -9.29 5.87
CA SER A 37 14.99 -7.92 5.85
C SER A 37 15.13 -7.33 7.25
N VAL A 38 14.11 -7.49 8.11
CA VAL A 38 14.14 -7.00 9.51
C VAL A 38 15.21 -7.71 10.34
N LEU A 39 15.37 -9.02 10.17
CA LEU A 39 16.42 -9.76 10.87
C LEU A 39 17.81 -9.26 10.46
N ILE A 40 18.01 -8.97 9.17
CA ILE A 40 19.25 -8.37 8.69
C ILE A 40 19.46 -6.96 9.29
N ASP A 41 18.38 -6.14 9.37
CA ASP A 41 18.45 -4.81 9.98
C ASP A 41 18.83 -4.87 11.47
N VAL A 42 18.18 -5.75 12.24
CA VAL A 42 18.49 -5.96 13.67
C VAL A 42 19.95 -6.42 13.83
N PHE A 43 20.40 -7.34 12.97
CA PHE A 43 21.79 -7.79 12.95
C PHE A 43 22.77 -6.65 12.64
N LEU A 44 22.50 -5.82 11.62
CA LEU A 44 23.33 -4.66 11.28
C LEU A 44 23.37 -3.63 12.40
N ILE A 45 22.23 -3.36 13.06
CA ILE A 45 22.17 -2.44 14.21
C ILE A 45 23.06 -2.97 15.34
N GLY A 46 22.94 -4.25 15.69
CA GLY A 46 23.79 -4.87 16.71
C GLY A 46 25.28 -4.81 16.37
N LEU A 47 25.62 -5.11 15.11
CA LEU A 47 26.98 -5.04 14.61
C LEU A 47 27.57 -3.61 14.68
N PHE A 48 26.81 -2.61 14.26
CA PHE A 48 27.23 -1.22 14.36
C PHE A 48 27.34 -0.74 15.81
N ALA A 49 26.43 -1.15 16.70
CA ALA A 49 26.51 -0.84 18.13
C ALA A 49 27.81 -1.42 18.74
N PHE A 50 28.16 -2.64 18.39
CA PHE A 50 29.42 -3.27 18.82
C PHE A 50 30.66 -2.53 18.28
N LEU A 51 30.69 -2.23 16.97
CA LEU A 51 31.85 -1.61 16.32
C LEU A 51 32.10 -0.16 16.72
N ILE A 52 31.02 0.62 16.97
CA ILE A 52 31.12 2.06 17.24
C ILE A 52 31.15 2.34 18.75
N ALA A 53 30.26 1.71 19.50
CA ALA A 53 30.08 2.02 20.90
C ALA A 53 30.87 1.10 21.84
N ASN A 54 31.53 0.06 21.30
CA ASN A 54 32.21 -0.99 22.09
C ASN A 54 31.25 -1.61 23.15
N GLN A 55 29.94 -1.53 22.90
CA GLN A 55 28.94 -2.09 23.79
C GLN A 55 28.69 -3.55 23.43
N GLN A 56 28.90 -4.43 24.39
CA GLN A 56 28.47 -5.82 24.26
C GLN A 56 26.94 -5.85 24.24
N THR A 57 26.37 -6.55 23.27
CA THR A 57 24.93 -6.81 23.27
C THR A 57 24.67 -7.94 24.26
N ASN A 58 23.52 -7.95 24.94
CA ASN A 58 23.17 -9.04 25.87
C ASN A 58 22.91 -10.39 25.14
N ILE A 59 23.29 -10.48 23.87
CA ILE A 59 23.12 -11.67 23.03
C ILE A 59 24.50 -12.16 22.61
N GLU A 60 25.00 -13.16 23.32
CA GLU A 60 26.34 -13.78 23.12
C GLU A 60 26.63 -14.18 21.66
N ILE A 61 25.61 -14.66 20.94
CA ILE A 61 25.72 -15.01 19.52
C ILE A 61 26.04 -13.78 18.65
N VAL A 62 25.42 -12.65 18.94
CA VAL A 62 25.65 -11.40 18.20
C VAL A 62 27.05 -10.88 18.46
N ASP A 63 27.53 -10.93 19.71
CA ASP A 63 28.84 -10.46 20.08
C ASP A 63 29.97 -11.32 19.45
N ASN A 64 29.81 -12.63 19.42
CA ASN A 64 30.75 -13.52 18.76
C ASN A 64 30.83 -13.30 17.25
N ILE A 65 29.66 -13.08 16.60
CA ILE A 65 29.63 -12.78 15.18
C ILE A 65 30.16 -11.37 14.92
N ALA A 66 29.83 -10.38 15.76
CA ALA A 66 30.29 -9.01 15.62
C ALA A 66 31.82 -8.88 15.76
N SER A 67 32.45 -9.65 16.64
CA SER A 67 33.91 -9.71 16.75
C SER A 67 34.56 -10.23 15.46
N PHE A 68 34.00 -11.29 14.86
CA PHE A 68 34.46 -11.81 13.56
C PHE A 68 34.38 -10.77 12.43
N PHE A 69 33.29 -9.96 12.40
CA PHE A 69 33.15 -8.87 11.43
C PHE A 69 34.04 -7.68 11.77
N GLY A 70 34.40 -7.47 13.04
CA GLY A 70 35.34 -6.43 13.45
C GLY A 70 36.72 -6.62 12.78
N ASP A 71 37.18 -7.87 12.66
CA ASP A 71 38.42 -8.23 11.99
C ASP A 71 38.28 -8.20 10.46
N ASN A 72 37.10 -8.49 9.92
CA ASN A 72 36.83 -8.61 8.49
C ASN A 72 35.73 -7.65 8.01
N ARG A 73 35.95 -6.34 8.14
CA ARG A 73 34.96 -5.29 7.82
C ARG A 73 34.37 -5.34 6.41
N ILE A 74 35.14 -5.90 5.43
CA ILE A 74 34.68 -6.08 4.05
C ILE A 74 33.46 -7.00 3.97
N LEU A 75 33.26 -7.93 4.92
CA LEU A 75 32.13 -8.84 4.94
C LEU A 75 30.78 -8.15 5.29
N ILE A 76 30.79 -6.90 5.73
CA ILE A 76 29.59 -6.11 5.94
C ILE A 76 28.92 -5.78 4.60
N LEU A 77 29.71 -5.55 3.54
CA LEU A 77 29.16 -5.20 2.22
C LEU A 77 28.21 -6.26 1.64
N PRO A 78 28.52 -7.56 1.62
CA PRO A 78 27.58 -8.61 1.20
C PRO A 78 26.27 -8.62 1.99
N ILE A 79 26.31 -8.33 3.29
CA ILE A 79 25.09 -8.30 4.13
C ILE A 79 24.21 -7.14 3.76
N VAL A 80 24.79 -5.95 3.53
CA VAL A 80 24.06 -4.78 3.05
C VAL A 80 23.46 -5.05 1.67
N LEU A 81 24.19 -5.68 0.76
CA LEU A 81 23.67 -6.08 -0.54
C LEU A 81 22.51 -7.08 -0.42
N LEU A 82 22.62 -8.06 0.46
CA LEU A 82 21.56 -9.03 0.73
C LEU A 82 20.29 -8.32 1.25
N ARG A 83 20.43 -7.32 2.11
CA ARG A 83 19.32 -6.46 2.56
C ARG A 83 18.62 -5.77 1.39
N PHE A 84 19.35 -5.17 0.47
CA PHE A 84 18.75 -4.54 -0.73
C PHE A 84 18.03 -5.55 -1.60
N ILE A 85 18.59 -6.73 -1.80
CA ILE A 85 17.96 -7.81 -2.57
C ILE A 85 16.64 -8.24 -1.92
N THR A 86 16.59 -8.41 -0.60
CA THR A 86 15.38 -8.79 0.13
C THR A 86 14.31 -7.71 0.05
N LEU A 87 14.65 -6.42 0.19
CA LEU A 87 13.73 -5.28 0.04
C LEU A 87 13.17 -5.18 -1.38
N PHE A 88 14.04 -5.33 -2.39
CA PHE A 88 13.62 -5.32 -3.78
C PHE A 88 12.67 -6.49 -4.08
N SER A 89 13.00 -7.69 -3.62
CA SER A 89 12.16 -8.88 -3.78
C SER A 89 10.79 -8.72 -3.13
N GLN A 90 10.74 -8.16 -1.92
CA GLN A 90 9.49 -7.83 -1.23
C GLN A 90 8.64 -6.84 -2.06
N SER A 91 9.24 -5.73 -2.52
CA SER A 91 8.56 -4.72 -3.33
C SER A 91 8.04 -5.29 -4.65
N TYR A 92 8.82 -6.15 -5.31
CA TYR A 92 8.42 -6.84 -6.52
C TYR A 92 7.20 -7.74 -6.28
N ILE A 93 7.19 -8.51 -5.18
CA ILE A 93 6.08 -9.39 -4.83
C ILE A 93 4.81 -8.58 -4.57
N LEU A 94 4.90 -7.46 -3.83
CA LEU A 94 3.76 -6.57 -3.55
C LEU A 94 3.17 -6.01 -4.85
N ARG A 95 4.00 -5.55 -5.78
CA ARG A 95 3.57 -5.11 -7.11
C ARG A 95 2.92 -6.24 -7.91
N ARG A 96 3.45 -7.44 -7.83
CA ARG A 96 2.86 -8.61 -8.49
C ARG A 96 1.47 -8.95 -7.94
N ILE A 97 1.26 -8.79 -6.62
CA ILE A 97 -0.07 -8.95 -6.01
C ILE A 97 -1.04 -7.92 -6.57
N GLU A 98 -0.66 -6.64 -6.59
CA GLU A 98 -1.44 -5.53 -7.13
C GLU A 98 -1.87 -5.81 -8.59
N PHE A 99 -0.92 -6.12 -9.46
CA PHE A 99 -1.19 -6.44 -10.86
C PHE A 99 -2.13 -7.63 -11.02
N THR A 100 -1.93 -8.67 -10.24
CA THR A 100 -2.75 -9.88 -10.32
C THR A 100 -4.19 -9.60 -9.93
N VAL A 101 -4.39 -8.88 -8.82
CA VAL A 101 -5.74 -8.50 -8.35
C VAL A 101 -6.42 -7.61 -9.38
N THR A 102 -5.73 -6.58 -9.85
CA THR A 102 -6.24 -5.65 -10.85
C THR A 102 -6.68 -6.36 -12.13
N ASN A 103 -5.83 -7.22 -12.69
CA ASN A 103 -6.13 -7.90 -13.95
C ASN A 103 -7.28 -8.90 -13.81
N ASN A 104 -7.31 -9.69 -12.75
CA ASN A 104 -8.40 -10.64 -12.51
C ASN A 104 -9.73 -9.91 -12.29
N LEU A 105 -9.69 -8.77 -11.59
CA LEU A 105 -10.88 -7.96 -11.36
C LEU A 105 -11.37 -7.30 -12.66
N LYS A 106 -10.47 -6.80 -13.50
CA LYS A 106 -10.82 -6.29 -14.84
C LYS A 106 -11.55 -7.34 -15.67
N GLU A 107 -11.01 -8.55 -15.70
CA GLU A 107 -11.63 -9.67 -16.42
C GLU A 107 -13.03 -9.99 -15.87
N PHE A 108 -13.18 -10.05 -14.55
CA PHE A 108 -14.46 -10.27 -13.88
C PHE A 108 -15.48 -9.18 -14.22
N ILE A 109 -15.08 -7.91 -14.12
CA ILE A 109 -15.95 -6.75 -14.41
C ILE A 109 -16.38 -6.76 -15.86
N LEU A 110 -15.46 -7.00 -16.81
CA LEU A 110 -15.79 -7.08 -18.23
C LEU A 110 -16.82 -8.18 -18.52
N LYS A 111 -16.64 -9.38 -17.96
CA LYS A 111 -17.63 -10.45 -18.09
C LYS A 111 -19.00 -10.02 -17.58
N HIS A 112 -19.04 -9.35 -16.44
CA HIS A 112 -20.29 -8.89 -15.84
C HIS A 112 -20.98 -7.78 -16.66
N ILE A 113 -20.20 -6.87 -17.26
CA ILE A 113 -20.70 -5.84 -18.18
C ILE A 113 -21.34 -6.48 -19.41
N PHE A 114 -20.69 -7.48 -20.03
CA PHE A 114 -21.22 -8.20 -21.19
C PHE A 114 -22.52 -8.97 -20.87
N GLU A 115 -22.61 -9.54 -19.67
CA GLU A 115 -23.81 -10.26 -19.24
C GLU A 115 -25.01 -9.32 -19.01
N LYS A 116 -24.81 -8.17 -18.37
CA LYS A 116 -25.91 -7.31 -17.96
C LYS A 116 -26.35 -6.26 -18.98
N ARG A 117 -25.49 -5.85 -19.93
CA ARG A 117 -25.74 -4.84 -20.98
C ARG A 117 -26.40 -3.51 -20.50
N THR A 118 -26.30 -3.19 -19.21
CA THR A 118 -26.97 -2.04 -18.58
C THR A 118 -26.05 -0.89 -18.25
N PHE A 119 -24.75 -1.02 -18.50
CA PHE A 119 -23.75 0.00 -18.17
C PHE A 119 -23.51 0.93 -19.35
N SER A 120 -23.33 2.22 -19.08
CA SER A 120 -22.82 3.17 -20.05
C SER A 120 -21.33 2.91 -20.34
N VAL A 121 -20.79 3.51 -21.40
CA VAL A 121 -19.38 3.36 -21.77
C VAL A 121 -18.48 3.94 -20.68
N SER A 122 -18.82 5.12 -20.13
CA SER A 122 -18.05 5.76 -19.05
C SER A 122 -18.07 4.95 -17.77
N GLU A 123 -19.22 4.40 -17.38
CA GLU A 123 -19.33 3.53 -16.21
C GLU A 123 -18.49 2.26 -16.39
N SER A 124 -18.57 1.65 -17.57
CA SER A 124 -17.77 0.47 -17.89
C SER A 124 -16.27 0.75 -17.81
N TYR A 125 -15.84 1.88 -18.35
CA TYR A 125 -14.45 2.32 -18.29
C TYR A 125 -14.01 2.61 -16.84
N PHE A 126 -14.83 3.35 -16.08
CA PHE A 126 -14.56 3.69 -14.68
C PHE A 126 -14.38 2.43 -13.83
N TYR A 127 -15.32 1.49 -13.88
CA TYR A 127 -15.24 0.25 -13.10
C TYR A 127 -14.06 -0.62 -13.52
N THR A 128 -13.78 -0.72 -14.83
CA THR A 128 -12.73 -1.59 -15.35
C THR A 128 -11.34 -1.04 -15.09
N ASN A 129 -11.12 0.26 -15.21
CA ASN A 129 -9.78 0.85 -15.07
C ASN A 129 -9.55 1.46 -13.69
N GLU A 130 -10.37 2.41 -13.28
CA GLU A 130 -10.14 3.15 -12.04
C GLU A 130 -10.41 2.29 -10.80
N LEU A 131 -11.61 1.72 -10.70
CA LEU A 131 -12.00 0.95 -9.52
C LEU A 131 -11.15 -0.32 -9.36
N SER A 132 -10.86 -1.03 -10.45
CA SER A 132 -10.02 -2.22 -10.40
C SER A 132 -8.59 -1.91 -9.96
N GLY A 133 -8.04 -0.76 -10.40
CA GLY A 133 -6.73 -0.26 -9.99
C GLY A 133 -6.70 0.08 -8.50
N HIS A 134 -7.70 0.80 -8.00
CA HIS A 134 -7.81 1.13 -6.58
C HIS A 134 -7.90 -0.10 -5.68
N ILE A 135 -8.65 -1.13 -6.10
CA ILE A 135 -8.75 -2.39 -5.34
C ILE A 135 -7.42 -3.15 -5.36
N GLY A 136 -6.73 -3.21 -6.50
CA GLY A 136 -5.40 -3.81 -6.58
C GLY A 136 -4.39 -3.13 -5.66
N TYR A 137 -4.38 -1.80 -5.67
CA TYR A 137 -3.55 -0.99 -4.78
C TYR A 137 -3.90 -1.21 -3.30
N PHE A 138 -5.18 -1.32 -2.96
CA PHE A 138 -5.60 -1.66 -1.60
C PHE A 138 -5.00 -2.98 -1.13
N TYR A 139 -5.02 -4.04 -1.95
CA TYR A 139 -4.45 -5.34 -1.59
C TYR A 139 -2.94 -5.29 -1.39
N SER A 140 -2.22 -4.54 -2.22
CA SER A 140 -0.78 -4.31 -2.06
C SER A 140 -0.48 -3.59 -0.75
N ASN A 141 -1.20 -2.51 -0.45
CA ASN A 141 -1.04 -1.75 0.79
C ASN A 141 -1.44 -2.54 2.04
N PHE A 142 -2.51 -3.34 1.95
CA PHE A 142 -2.93 -4.20 3.06
C PHE A 142 -1.87 -5.26 3.38
N SER A 143 -1.27 -5.87 2.36
CA SER A 143 -0.16 -6.80 2.53
C SER A 143 1.08 -6.10 3.12
N SER A 144 1.39 -4.90 2.65
CA SER A 144 2.46 -4.06 3.22
C SER A 144 2.18 -3.69 4.67
N PHE A 145 0.94 -3.37 5.02
CA PHE A 145 0.55 -3.07 6.40
C PHE A 145 0.78 -4.27 7.33
N ILE A 146 0.40 -5.48 6.92
CA ILE A 146 0.67 -6.71 7.69
C ILE A 146 2.18 -6.88 7.89
N ASN A 147 2.99 -6.72 6.84
CA ASN A 147 4.44 -6.81 6.93
C ASN A 147 4.99 -5.79 7.94
N ASN A 148 4.54 -4.53 7.87
CA ASN A 148 5.00 -3.46 8.76
C ASN A 148 4.61 -3.74 10.23
N VAL A 149 3.41 -4.26 10.49
CA VAL A 149 3.01 -4.65 11.86
C VAL A 149 3.93 -5.74 12.41
N LEU A 150 4.22 -6.76 11.60
CA LEU A 150 5.16 -7.82 11.99
C LEU A 150 6.57 -7.28 12.21
N ASN A 151 7.04 -6.38 11.35
CA ASN A 151 8.36 -5.74 11.48
C ASN A 151 8.46 -4.94 12.80
N VAL A 152 7.45 -4.12 13.11
CA VAL A 152 7.40 -3.37 14.37
C VAL A 152 7.41 -4.32 15.56
N THR A 153 6.68 -5.46 15.48
CA THR A 153 6.69 -6.47 16.55
C THR A 153 8.10 -7.01 16.80
N VAL A 154 8.84 -7.35 15.73
CA VAL A 154 10.22 -7.86 15.86
C VAL A 154 11.14 -6.79 16.45
N TYR A 155 11.04 -5.53 16.00
CA TYR A 155 11.83 -4.44 16.59
C TYR A 155 11.49 -4.19 18.06
N CYS A 156 10.20 -4.26 18.44
CA CYS A 156 9.80 -4.16 19.83
C CYS A 156 10.39 -5.29 20.68
N LEU A 157 10.34 -6.52 20.20
CA LEU A 157 10.94 -7.67 20.90
C LEU A 157 12.46 -7.50 21.07
N TYR A 158 13.15 -7.00 20.05
CA TYR A 158 14.56 -6.68 20.13
C TYR A 158 14.85 -5.60 21.20
N LEU A 159 14.06 -4.50 21.19
CA LEU A 159 14.23 -3.40 22.17
C LEU A 159 13.92 -3.84 23.59
N VAL A 160 12.89 -4.67 23.82
CA VAL A 160 12.61 -5.23 25.15
C VAL A 160 13.83 -5.97 25.71
N ASN A 161 14.50 -6.72 24.85
CA ASN A 161 15.67 -7.50 25.26
C ASN A 161 16.96 -6.65 25.42
N SER A 162 17.07 -5.55 24.65
CA SER A 162 18.27 -4.70 24.66
C SER A 162 18.16 -3.52 25.61
N ASN A 163 17.04 -2.78 25.61
CA ASN A 163 16.85 -1.58 26.45
C ASN A 163 15.36 -1.21 26.59
N LEU A 164 14.78 -1.56 27.71
CA LEU A 164 13.38 -1.36 28.01
C LEU A 164 12.99 0.13 28.12
N ASP A 165 13.90 0.98 28.60
CA ASP A 165 13.65 2.42 28.76
C ASP A 165 13.44 3.09 27.38
N VAL A 166 14.23 2.72 26.39
CA VAL A 166 14.07 3.21 25.02
C VAL A 166 12.72 2.80 24.46
N LEU A 167 12.27 1.57 24.72
CA LEU A 167 10.95 1.10 24.28
C LEU A 167 9.81 1.91 24.93
N LEU A 168 9.90 2.24 26.21
CA LEU A 168 8.89 3.04 26.89
C LEU A 168 8.81 4.46 26.33
N ILE A 169 9.96 5.11 26.08
CA ILE A 169 10.00 6.46 25.48
C ILE A 169 9.40 6.44 24.08
N PHE A 170 9.75 5.42 23.27
CA PHE A 170 9.21 5.26 21.92
C PHE A 170 7.70 4.98 21.94
N GLY A 171 7.24 4.11 22.84
CA GLY A 171 5.82 3.82 23.05
C GLY A 171 5.01 5.04 23.42
N PHE A 172 5.53 5.88 24.34
CA PHE A 172 4.90 7.15 24.69
C PHE A 172 4.81 8.09 23.49
N GLY A 173 5.90 8.22 22.71
CA GLY A 173 5.92 9.01 21.48
C GLY A 173 4.87 8.56 20.46
N LEU A 174 4.69 7.25 20.29
CA LEU A 174 3.64 6.70 19.43
C LEU A 174 2.24 7.07 19.89
N VAL A 175 1.95 6.98 21.20
CA VAL A 175 0.64 7.36 21.75
C VAL A 175 0.34 8.84 21.48
N VAL A 176 1.32 9.73 21.67
CA VAL A 176 1.17 11.16 21.36
C VAL A 176 0.87 11.40 19.89
N LEU A 177 1.52 10.66 18.98
CA LEU A 177 1.29 10.76 17.54
C LEU A 177 -0.09 10.26 17.09
N LEU A 178 -0.76 9.38 17.84
CA LEU A 178 -2.10 8.89 17.49
C LEU A 178 -3.15 10.01 17.43
N PHE A 179 -3.02 11.07 18.24
CA PHE A 179 -3.97 12.19 18.25
C PHE A 179 -4.02 12.94 16.91
N PRO A 180 -2.88 13.48 16.38
CA PRO A 180 -2.90 14.16 15.09
C PRO A 180 -3.23 13.21 13.94
N LEU A 181 -2.79 11.95 13.99
CA LEU A 181 -3.09 10.94 12.97
C LEU A 181 -4.60 10.69 12.83
N LYS A 182 -5.33 10.57 13.94
CA LYS A 182 -6.79 10.38 13.88
C LYS A 182 -7.50 11.53 13.14
N LYS A 183 -7.07 12.78 13.38
CA LYS A 183 -7.62 13.96 12.69
C LYS A 183 -7.30 13.98 11.22
N ILE A 184 -6.08 13.60 10.84
CA ILE A 184 -5.64 13.52 9.45
C ILE A 184 -6.42 12.43 8.72
N ILE A 185 -6.54 11.23 9.29
CA ILE A 185 -7.27 10.11 8.70
C ILE A 185 -8.73 10.46 8.44
N SER A 186 -9.42 11.12 9.40
CA SER A 186 -10.80 11.55 9.21
C SER A 186 -10.94 12.51 8.03
N LYS A 187 -10.08 13.54 7.96
CA LYS A 187 -10.11 14.50 6.84
C LYS A 187 -9.79 13.85 5.49
N THR A 188 -8.81 12.95 5.47
CA THR A 188 -8.42 12.23 4.24
C THR A 188 -9.57 11.35 3.75
N ARG A 189 -10.29 10.70 4.65
CA ARG A 189 -11.45 9.87 4.29
C ARG A 189 -12.54 10.71 3.61
N ASP A 190 -12.92 11.84 4.22
CA ASP A 190 -13.94 12.74 3.66
C ASP A 190 -13.50 13.26 2.27
N TYR A 191 -12.22 13.53 2.09
CA TYR A 191 -11.66 13.96 0.80
C TYR A 191 -11.71 12.84 -0.25
N VAL A 192 -11.32 11.62 0.11
CA VAL A 192 -11.33 10.46 -0.80
C VAL A 192 -12.76 10.12 -1.24
N ASP A 193 -13.72 10.11 -0.31
CA ASP A 193 -15.12 9.84 -0.63
C ASP A 193 -15.68 10.87 -1.64
N ARG A 194 -15.38 12.16 -1.44
CA ARG A 194 -15.78 13.22 -2.37
C ARG A 194 -15.09 13.09 -3.73
N SER A 195 -13.78 12.85 -3.74
CA SER A 195 -13.00 12.63 -4.97
C SER A 195 -13.58 11.51 -5.82
N PHE A 196 -14.03 10.44 -5.20
CA PHE A 196 -14.61 9.30 -5.91
C PHE A 196 -15.89 9.71 -6.70
N TYR A 197 -16.80 10.44 -6.06
CA TYR A 197 -18.02 10.91 -6.72
C TYR A 197 -17.71 11.89 -7.86
N VAL A 198 -16.82 12.86 -7.62
CA VAL A 198 -16.45 13.84 -8.63
C VAL A 198 -15.73 13.19 -9.83
N LEU A 199 -14.87 12.20 -9.61
CA LEU A 199 -14.27 11.44 -10.70
C LEU A 199 -15.31 10.68 -11.53
N LYS A 200 -16.27 10.04 -10.87
CA LYS A 200 -17.37 9.35 -11.57
C LYS A 200 -18.20 10.32 -12.42
N ASP A 201 -18.58 11.47 -11.86
CA ASP A 201 -19.36 12.49 -12.57
C ASP A 201 -18.56 13.08 -13.72
N SER A 202 -17.27 13.37 -13.52
CA SER A 202 -16.40 13.89 -14.58
C SER A 202 -16.27 12.92 -15.77
N MET A 203 -16.23 11.61 -15.50
CA MET A 203 -16.21 10.59 -16.56
C MET A 203 -17.51 10.57 -17.37
N SER A 204 -18.64 10.75 -16.70
CA SER A 204 -19.95 10.86 -17.38
C SER A 204 -20.03 12.13 -18.24
N GLU A 205 -19.47 13.26 -17.79
CA GLU A 205 -19.41 14.50 -18.59
C GLU A 205 -18.50 14.31 -19.83
N ILE A 206 -17.36 13.66 -19.69
CA ILE A 206 -16.47 13.34 -20.82
C ILE A 206 -17.19 12.47 -21.84
N GLU A 207 -17.89 11.42 -21.40
CA GLU A 207 -18.69 10.56 -22.29
C GLU A 207 -19.70 11.40 -23.08
N ARG A 208 -20.48 12.24 -22.41
CA ARG A 208 -21.45 13.14 -23.03
C ARG A 208 -20.81 14.05 -24.09
N VAL A 209 -19.65 14.62 -23.79
CA VAL A 209 -18.92 15.48 -24.72
C VAL A 209 -18.43 14.70 -25.93
N ILE A 210 -17.90 13.48 -25.73
CA ILE A 210 -17.41 12.62 -26.83
C ILE A 210 -18.57 12.18 -27.71
N GLU A 211 -19.69 11.75 -27.15
CA GLU A 211 -20.87 11.32 -27.91
C GLU A 211 -21.46 12.47 -28.74
N ASN A 212 -21.39 13.69 -28.24
CA ASN A 212 -21.92 14.89 -28.93
C ASN A 212 -20.84 15.73 -29.63
N LEU A 213 -19.62 15.21 -29.80
CA LEU A 213 -18.47 15.95 -30.31
C LEU A 213 -18.74 16.62 -31.65
N PHE A 214 -19.45 15.95 -32.56
CA PHE A 214 -19.82 16.49 -33.87
C PHE A 214 -20.77 17.69 -33.76
N LEU A 215 -21.78 17.60 -32.89
CA LEU A 215 -22.72 18.70 -32.64
C LEU A 215 -22.03 19.90 -31.98
N ILE A 216 -21.17 19.64 -30.97
CA ILE A 216 -20.42 20.68 -30.27
C ILE A 216 -19.53 21.46 -31.25
N LYS A 217 -18.86 20.75 -32.18
CA LYS A 217 -18.04 21.38 -33.24
C LYS A 217 -18.86 22.20 -34.24
N ILE A 218 -20.00 21.69 -34.70
CA ILE A 218 -20.88 22.44 -35.61
C ILE A 218 -21.40 23.72 -34.95
N LEU A 219 -21.78 23.62 -33.67
CA LEU A 219 -22.30 24.73 -32.90
C LEU A 219 -21.22 25.68 -32.37
N LYS A 220 -19.95 25.38 -32.57
CA LYS A 220 -18.77 26.14 -32.07
C LYS A 220 -18.84 26.39 -30.56
N LYS A 221 -19.23 25.35 -29.78
CA LYS A 221 -19.41 25.42 -28.33
C LYS A 221 -18.30 24.70 -27.54
N GLU A 222 -17.14 24.49 -28.14
CA GLU A 222 -16.01 23.80 -27.50
C GLU A 222 -15.54 24.53 -26.24
N GLU A 223 -15.42 25.85 -26.30
CA GLU A 223 -14.97 26.67 -25.16
C GLU A 223 -15.96 26.62 -24.00
N ASP A 224 -17.28 26.67 -24.28
CA ASP A 224 -18.32 26.56 -23.26
C ASP A 224 -18.27 25.19 -22.52
N GLU A 225 -18.04 24.11 -23.26
CA GLU A 225 -17.95 22.77 -22.69
C GLU A 225 -16.65 22.57 -21.88
N ILE A 226 -15.52 23.12 -22.35
CA ILE A 226 -14.26 23.12 -21.59
C ILE A 226 -14.39 23.93 -20.30
N GLU A 227 -15.07 25.07 -20.33
CA GLU A 227 -15.30 25.90 -19.15
C GLU A 227 -16.18 25.17 -18.13
N LYS A 228 -17.27 24.53 -18.56
CA LYS A 228 -18.13 23.73 -17.69
C LYS A 228 -17.34 22.60 -17.00
N PHE A 229 -16.56 21.85 -17.78
CA PHE A 229 -15.73 20.77 -17.24
C PHE A 229 -14.67 21.29 -16.27
N SER A 230 -14.02 22.41 -16.59
CA SER A 230 -13.05 23.06 -15.70
C SER A 230 -13.70 23.51 -14.38
N ASN A 231 -14.94 23.98 -14.41
CA ASN A 231 -15.68 24.42 -13.23
C ASN A 231 -16.09 23.22 -12.35
N SER A 232 -16.49 22.08 -12.93
CA SER A 232 -16.72 20.83 -12.19
C SER A 232 -15.45 20.36 -11.45
N LEU A 233 -14.29 20.46 -12.09
CA LEU A 233 -13.02 20.10 -11.45
C LEU A 233 -12.53 21.10 -10.39
N LYS A 234 -12.91 22.39 -10.49
CA LYS A 234 -12.58 23.40 -9.47
C LYS A 234 -13.24 23.13 -8.12
N ILE A 235 -14.42 22.49 -8.12
CA ILE A 235 -15.10 22.06 -6.89
C ILE A 235 -14.21 21.13 -6.06
N LEU A 236 -13.36 20.34 -6.70
CA LEU A 236 -12.34 19.50 -6.04
C LEU A 236 -11.19 20.31 -5.39
N LYS A 237 -10.85 21.48 -5.97
CA LYS A 237 -9.73 22.30 -5.48
C LYS A 237 -10.11 23.27 -4.37
N SER A 238 -11.39 23.59 -4.21
CA SER A 238 -11.86 24.66 -3.30
C SER A 238 -12.05 24.19 -1.85
N HIS A 239 -11.68 22.97 -1.53
CA HIS A 239 -11.77 22.38 -0.18
C HIS A 239 -10.49 21.62 0.19
#